data_5ac8444159eac51b59caa12abfaa94a7
#
_entry.id   5ac8444159eac51b59caa12abfaa94a7
#
_cell.length_a   1.000
_cell.length_b   1.000
_cell.length_c   1.000
_cell.angle_alpha   90.00
_cell.angle_beta   90.00
_cell.angle_gamma   90.00
#
_symmetry.space_group_name_H-M   'P 1'
#
loop_
_entity.id
_entity.type
_entity.pdbx_description
1 polymer ?
#
loop_
_entity_poly.entity_id
_entity_poly.type
_entity_poly.pdbx_seq_one_letter_code
_entity_poly.pdbx_strand_id
1 'polypeptide(L)'
;IKDLYLIFGHEKQKALKMLKKDKSKAEILKDTGCTVGVKDANLSINEGEFFVIMGLSGSGKSTLLRCINRLIRPTAGQVLVNGVDISKISEKELLQVRRKELAMVFQNFGLLPHRSVLSNIAFGLELQGVKKEEREKKAMESMKLVGLKGYENQMVGELSGGMQQRVEIARVLINKP
;
A
#
# COMPACT_ATOMS: atom_id res chain seq x y z
N ILE A 1 -8.83 7.03 -9.38
CA ILE A 1 -7.73 8.01 -9.46
C ILE A 1 -8.04 8.98 -10.58
N LYS A 2 -7.83 10.28 -10.34
CA LYS A 2 -8.04 11.33 -11.33
C LYS A 2 -6.85 12.29 -11.35
N ASP A 3 -6.30 12.52 -12.54
CA ASP A 3 -5.24 13.48 -12.81
C ASP A 3 -4.07 13.41 -11.82
N LEU A 4 -3.61 12.20 -11.51
CA LEU A 4 -2.61 11.98 -10.46
C LEU A 4 -1.21 12.28 -10.97
N TYR A 5 -0.54 13.17 -10.26
CA TYR A 5 0.88 13.51 -10.48
C TYR A 5 1.68 13.28 -9.20
N LEU A 6 2.85 12.69 -9.34
CA LEU A 6 3.83 12.62 -8.27
C LEU A 6 5.19 13.09 -8.75
N ILE A 7 5.76 14.06 -8.04
CA ILE A 7 7.05 14.66 -8.30
C ILE A 7 7.86 14.62 -7.00
N PHE A 8 9.10 14.15 -7.10
CA PHE A 8 10.06 14.14 -6.00
C PHE A 8 11.02 15.33 -6.16
N GLY A 9 11.40 15.97 -5.06
CA GLY A 9 12.29 17.13 -5.04
C GLY A 9 11.69 18.32 -4.28
N HIS A 10 12.35 19.46 -4.32
CA HIS A 10 11.93 20.65 -3.58
C HIS A 10 11.01 21.56 -4.41
N GLU A 11 11.30 21.78 -5.68
CA GLU A 11 10.55 22.67 -6.58
C GLU A 11 9.35 21.98 -7.27
N LYS A 12 8.58 21.16 -6.55
CA LYS A 12 7.50 20.33 -7.10
C LYS A 12 6.47 21.14 -7.90
N GLN A 13 6.12 22.35 -7.46
CA GLN A 13 5.12 23.18 -8.14
C GLN A 13 5.60 23.73 -9.48
N LYS A 14 6.89 24.11 -9.55
CA LYS A 14 7.53 24.55 -10.81
C LYS A 14 7.62 23.37 -11.78
N ALA A 15 8.08 22.21 -11.30
CA ALA A 15 8.15 20.98 -12.07
C ALA A 15 6.78 20.53 -12.59
N LEU A 16 5.72 20.64 -11.79
CA LEU A 16 4.35 20.33 -12.20
C LEU A 16 3.86 21.25 -13.33
N LYS A 17 4.13 22.56 -13.23
CA LYS A 17 3.79 23.52 -14.29
C LYS A 17 4.52 23.19 -15.60
N MET A 18 5.80 22.81 -15.53
CA MET A 18 6.58 22.39 -16.68
C MET A 18 6.03 21.11 -17.29
N LEU A 19 5.67 20.13 -16.45
CA LEU A 19 5.11 18.85 -16.87
C LEU A 19 3.76 19.01 -17.58
N LYS A 20 2.91 19.93 -17.11
CA LYS A 20 1.64 20.29 -17.75
C LYS A 20 1.80 21.06 -19.07
N LYS A 21 3.00 21.60 -19.34
CA LYS A 21 3.39 22.19 -20.63
C LYS A 21 4.16 21.19 -21.51
N ASP A 22 4.02 19.90 -21.23
CA ASP A 22 4.65 18.80 -21.96
C ASP A 22 6.18 18.81 -22.02
N LYS A 23 6.85 19.50 -21.09
CA LYS A 23 8.28 19.40 -20.94
C LYS A 23 8.72 17.99 -20.59
N SER A 24 9.84 17.55 -21.14
CA SER A 24 10.40 16.23 -20.91
C SER A 24 10.88 16.05 -19.46
N LYS A 25 10.93 14.80 -19.00
CA LYS A 25 11.49 14.48 -17.67
C LYS A 25 12.93 14.96 -17.50
N ALA A 26 13.73 14.93 -18.59
CA ALA A 26 15.12 15.39 -18.59
C ALA A 26 15.23 16.91 -18.41
N GLU A 27 14.41 17.70 -19.12
CA GLU A 27 14.33 19.15 -18.96
C GLU A 27 13.90 19.51 -17.52
N ILE A 28 12.86 18.84 -16.99
CA ILE A 28 12.37 19.09 -15.63
C ILE A 28 13.46 18.79 -14.59
N LEU A 29 14.16 17.66 -14.74
CA LEU A 29 15.26 17.32 -13.84
C LEU A 29 16.38 18.38 -13.89
N LYS A 30 16.77 18.82 -15.10
CA LYS A 30 17.80 19.83 -15.30
C LYS A 30 17.43 21.17 -14.67
N ASP A 31 16.20 21.64 -14.88
CA ASP A 31 15.78 22.99 -14.52
C ASP A 31 15.30 23.11 -13.05
N THR A 32 14.92 21.99 -12.41
CA THR A 32 14.32 22.00 -11.07
C THR A 32 14.97 21.03 -10.09
N GLY A 33 15.83 20.13 -10.54
CA GLY A 33 16.36 19.03 -9.74
C GLY A 33 15.27 18.02 -9.32
N CYS A 34 14.06 18.08 -9.89
CA CYS A 34 12.94 17.22 -9.53
C CYS A 34 12.83 16.00 -10.45
N THR A 35 12.43 14.88 -9.88
CA THR A 35 12.16 13.63 -10.60
C THR A 35 10.67 13.38 -10.70
N VAL A 36 10.17 13.11 -11.91
CA VAL A 36 8.76 12.77 -12.17
C VAL A 36 8.54 11.28 -11.94
N GLY A 37 7.83 10.94 -10.87
CA GLY A 37 7.47 9.55 -10.53
C GLY A 37 6.19 9.06 -11.22
N VAL A 38 5.16 9.91 -11.28
CA VAL A 38 3.89 9.62 -11.96
C VAL A 38 3.45 10.86 -12.74
N LYS A 39 3.05 10.69 -14.00
CA LYS A 39 2.48 11.74 -14.86
C LYS A 39 1.07 11.34 -15.25
N ASP A 40 0.10 12.18 -14.91
CA ASP A 40 -1.28 12.14 -15.38
C ASP A 40 -1.94 10.74 -15.34
N ALA A 41 -1.83 10.09 -14.18
CA ALA A 41 -2.44 8.77 -14.04
C ALA A 41 -3.94 8.90 -13.77
N ASN A 42 -4.70 8.26 -14.64
CA ASN A 42 -6.15 8.18 -14.56
C ASN A 42 -6.57 6.70 -14.62
N LEU A 43 -7.31 6.21 -13.63
CA LEU A 43 -7.87 4.87 -13.63
C LEU A 43 -9.08 4.78 -12.70
N SER A 44 -9.97 3.85 -13.03
CA SER A 44 -11.12 3.49 -12.21
C SER A 44 -11.13 1.98 -12.03
N ILE A 45 -11.41 1.53 -10.83
CA ILE A 45 -11.51 0.11 -10.46
C ILE A 45 -12.87 -0.06 -9.80
N ASN A 46 -13.67 -1.01 -10.30
CA ASN A 46 -14.99 -1.29 -9.77
C ASN A 46 -14.91 -2.34 -8.65
N GLU A 47 -15.97 -2.42 -7.85
CA GLU A 47 -16.09 -3.45 -6.82
C GLU A 47 -16.00 -4.86 -7.45
N GLY A 48 -15.22 -5.74 -6.83
CA GLY A 48 -14.98 -7.11 -7.31
C GLY A 48 -14.05 -7.21 -8.53
N GLU A 49 -13.53 -6.09 -9.04
CA GLU A 49 -12.65 -6.08 -10.21
C GLU A 49 -11.21 -6.48 -9.83
N PHE A 50 -10.62 -7.35 -10.64
CA PHE A 50 -9.21 -7.69 -10.58
C PHE A 50 -8.43 -6.84 -11.59
N PHE A 51 -7.77 -5.78 -11.10
CA PHE A 51 -7.06 -4.80 -11.93
C PHE A 51 -5.54 -5.03 -11.90
N VAL A 52 -4.90 -5.13 -13.06
CA VAL A 52 -3.46 -5.39 -13.19
C VAL A 52 -2.72 -4.20 -13.79
N ILE A 53 -1.66 -3.73 -13.11
CA ILE A 53 -0.75 -2.69 -13.61
C ILE A 53 0.54 -3.36 -14.09
N MET A 54 0.82 -3.30 -15.38
CA MET A 54 2.02 -3.85 -16.00
C MET A 54 2.93 -2.75 -16.54
N GLY A 55 4.20 -3.08 -16.72
CA GLY A 55 5.22 -2.17 -17.29
C GLY A 55 6.62 -2.55 -16.85
N LEU A 56 7.62 -1.93 -17.46
CA LEU A 56 9.03 -2.18 -17.20
C LEU A 56 9.45 -1.80 -15.76
N SER A 57 10.58 -2.32 -15.31
CA SER A 57 11.19 -1.88 -14.04
C SER A 57 11.42 -0.37 -14.09
N GLY A 58 11.16 0.33 -12.97
CA GLY A 58 11.31 1.78 -12.90
C GLY A 58 10.17 2.60 -13.54
N SER A 59 9.15 1.99 -14.14
CA SER A 59 8.03 2.73 -14.78
C SER A 59 7.06 3.43 -13.81
N GLY A 60 7.25 3.28 -12.49
CA GLY A 60 6.44 3.97 -11.48
C GLY A 60 5.28 3.15 -10.91
N LYS A 61 5.11 1.86 -11.25
CA LYS A 61 4.02 0.99 -10.75
C LYS A 61 3.89 0.97 -9.23
N SER A 62 4.97 0.61 -8.54
CA SER A 62 4.99 0.58 -7.06
C SER A 62 4.82 1.98 -6.45
N THR A 63 5.26 3.01 -7.15
CA THR A 63 5.08 4.41 -6.77
C THR A 63 3.60 4.80 -6.85
N LEU A 64 2.92 4.41 -7.93
CA LEU A 64 1.48 4.62 -8.09
C LEU A 64 0.68 3.90 -6.99
N LEU A 65 0.99 2.61 -6.71
CA LEU A 65 0.35 1.86 -5.62
C LEU A 65 0.55 2.54 -4.26
N ARG A 66 1.73 3.09 -3.99
CA ARG A 66 1.98 3.85 -2.75
C ARG A 66 1.20 5.16 -2.69
N CYS A 67 0.88 5.78 -3.82
CA CYS A 67 -0.02 6.93 -3.87
C CYS A 67 -1.47 6.52 -3.58
N ILE A 68 -1.93 5.37 -4.09
CA ILE A 68 -3.28 4.83 -3.83
C ILE A 68 -3.51 4.64 -2.33
N ASN A 69 -2.53 4.10 -1.61
CA ASN A 69 -2.59 3.94 -0.16
C ASN A 69 -2.17 5.21 0.62
N ARG A 70 -1.88 6.28 -0.09
CA ARG A 70 -1.33 7.54 0.47
C ARG A 70 -0.10 7.33 1.36
N LEU A 71 0.68 6.26 1.14
CA LEU A 71 2.02 6.11 1.72
C LEU A 71 2.98 7.16 1.17
N ILE A 72 2.72 7.61 -0.07
CA ILE A 72 3.34 8.79 -0.65
C ILE A 72 2.21 9.75 -1.03
N ARG A 73 2.27 10.98 -0.52
CA ARG A 73 1.27 12.01 -0.84
C ARG A 73 1.48 12.48 -2.28
N PRO A 74 0.45 12.42 -3.15
CA PRO A 74 0.53 12.96 -4.51
C PRO A 74 0.87 14.44 -4.53
N THR A 75 1.53 14.90 -5.60
CA THR A 75 1.80 16.33 -5.82
C THR A 75 0.55 17.05 -6.31
N ALA A 76 -0.27 16.38 -7.12
CA ALA A 76 -1.56 16.86 -7.61
C ALA A 76 -2.46 15.67 -7.97
N GLY A 77 -3.75 15.96 -8.20
CA GLY A 77 -4.77 14.97 -8.51
C GLY A 77 -5.51 14.45 -7.29
N GLN A 78 -6.30 13.40 -7.49
CA GLN A 78 -7.19 12.83 -6.48
C GLN A 78 -7.07 11.31 -6.43
N VAL A 79 -7.18 10.76 -5.24
CA VAL A 79 -7.37 9.32 -5.01
C VAL A 79 -8.68 9.13 -4.27
N LEU A 80 -9.66 8.55 -4.94
CA LEU A 80 -10.97 8.27 -4.40
C LEU A 80 -11.05 6.79 -3.97
N VAL A 81 -11.44 6.55 -2.74
CA VAL A 81 -11.76 5.21 -2.20
C VAL A 81 -13.20 5.26 -1.71
N ASN A 82 -14.07 4.46 -2.30
CA ASN A 82 -15.51 4.47 -2.01
C ASN A 82 -16.12 5.89 -2.01
N GLY A 83 -15.71 6.74 -2.98
CA GLY A 83 -16.18 8.13 -3.11
C GLY A 83 -15.45 9.15 -2.22
N VAL A 84 -14.62 8.72 -1.27
CA VAL A 84 -13.86 9.60 -0.37
C VAL A 84 -12.50 9.95 -0.98
N ASP A 85 -12.21 11.24 -1.15
CA ASP A 85 -10.89 11.71 -1.61
C ASP A 85 -9.85 11.61 -0.49
N ILE A 86 -9.12 10.51 -0.45
CA ILE A 86 -8.11 10.26 0.58
C ILE A 86 -6.87 11.16 0.47
N SER A 87 -6.70 11.90 -0.64
CA SER A 87 -5.59 12.85 -0.79
C SER A 87 -5.75 14.08 0.10
N LYS A 88 -6.98 14.39 0.52
CA LYS A 88 -7.33 15.60 1.27
C LYS A 88 -7.70 15.39 2.73
N ILE A 89 -8.09 14.16 3.12
CA ILE A 89 -8.50 13.87 4.50
C ILE A 89 -7.34 13.98 5.50
N SER A 90 -7.69 14.16 6.77
CA SER A 90 -6.74 14.20 7.87
C SER A 90 -6.05 12.84 8.10
N GLU A 91 -4.92 12.83 8.81
CA GLU A 91 -4.21 11.58 9.13
C GLU A 91 -5.07 10.64 10.00
N LYS A 92 -5.92 11.20 10.86
CA LYS A 92 -6.85 10.41 11.71
C LYS A 92 -7.90 9.69 10.86
N GLU A 93 -8.48 10.38 9.89
CA GLU A 93 -9.44 9.80 8.94
C GLU A 93 -8.77 8.77 8.03
N LEU A 94 -7.58 9.08 7.53
CA LEU A 94 -6.80 8.17 6.71
C LEU A 94 -6.49 6.86 7.45
N LEU A 95 -6.19 6.95 8.75
CA LEU A 95 -5.98 5.75 9.58
C LEU A 95 -7.24 4.87 9.62
N GLN A 96 -8.43 5.46 9.67
CA GLN A 96 -9.69 4.70 9.64
C GLN A 96 -9.91 4.03 8.28
N VAL A 97 -9.65 4.77 7.17
CA VAL A 97 -9.74 4.19 5.81
C VAL A 97 -8.77 3.02 5.65
N ARG A 98 -7.51 3.16 6.11
CA ARG A 98 -6.51 2.08 6.05
C ARG A 98 -6.87 0.87 6.92
N ARG A 99 -7.63 1.06 7.99
CA ARG A 99 -8.07 -0.05 8.85
C ARG A 99 -9.20 -0.87 8.24
N LYS A 100 -10.05 -0.26 7.40
CA LYS A 100 -11.30 -0.84 6.93
C LYS A 100 -11.38 -1.07 5.42
N GLU A 101 -10.76 -0.17 4.63
CA GLU A 101 -11.01 -0.09 3.19
C GLU A 101 -9.75 -0.38 2.36
N LEU A 102 -8.56 -0.25 2.95
CA LEU A 102 -7.31 -0.40 2.23
C LEU A 102 -6.38 -1.39 2.92
N ALA A 103 -5.85 -2.30 2.15
CA ALA A 103 -4.76 -3.14 2.58
C ALA A 103 -3.65 -3.17 1.54
N MET A 104 -2.44 -3.48 1.95
CA MET A 104 -1.29 -3.57 1.05
C MET A 104 -0.39 -4.73 1.45
N VAL A 105 -0.04 -5.55 0.48
CA VAL A 105 1.02 -6.56 0.57
C VAL A 105 2.30 -5.94 0.05
N PHE A 106 3.37 -5.96 0.84
CA PHE A 106 4.64 -5.33 0.49
C PHE A 106 5.59 -6.32 -0.20
N GLN A 107 6.42 -5.80 -1.09
CA GLN A 107 7.41 -6.61 -1.81
C GLN A 107 8.46 -7.24 -0.86
N ASN A 108 8.78 -6.58 0.25
CA ASN A 108 9.69 -7.05 1.30
C ASN A 108 8.95 -7.50 2.57
N PHE A 109 7.75 -8.01 2.40
CA PHE A 109 6.82 -8.61 3.38
C PHE A 109 6.46 -7.74 4.60
N GLY A 110 7.27 -6.81 5.05
CA GLY A 110 6.98 -5.94 6.21
C GLY A 110 6.59 -6.70 7.48
N LEU A 111 7.06 -7.94 7.65
CA LEU A 111 6.81 -8.77 8.82
C LEU A 111 7.65 -8.32 10.00
N LEU A 112 7.13 -8.51 11.21
CA LEU A 112 7.81 -8.19 12.46
C LEU A 112 8.71 -9.37 12.86
N PRO A 113 10.05 -9.23 12.77
CA PRO A 113 10.97 -10.37 12.90
C PRO A 113 11.02 -10.95 14.32
N HIS A 114 10.65 -10.15 15.32
CA HIS A 114 10.61 -10.52 16.74
C HIS A 114 9.27 -11.12 17.19
N ARG A 115 8.37 -11.42 16.23
CA ARG A 115 7.05 -12.01 16.50
C ARG A 115 6.88 -13.33 15.76
N SER A 116 6.12 -14.24 16.38
CA SER A 116 5.72 -15.49 15.72
C SER A 116 4.77 -15.22 14.54
N VAL A 117 4.56 -16.23 13.72
CA VAL A 117 3.62 -16.22 12.59
C VAL A 117 2.22 -15.79 13.06
N LEU A 118 1.68 -16.45 14.08
CA LEU A 118 0.36 -16.13 14.63
C LEU A 118 0.29 -14.67 15.10
N SER A 119 1.29 -14.20 15.82
CA SER A 119 1.36 -12.82 16.33
C SER A 119 1.51 -11.79 15.22
N ASN A 120 2.22 -12.11 14.13
CA ASN A 120 2.29 -11.24 12.94
C ASN A 120 0.93 -11.09 12.29
N ILE A 121 0.20 -12.18 12.10
CA ILE A 121 -1.13 -12.16 11.48
C ILE A 121 -2.12 -11.41 12.36
N ALA A 122 -2.11 -11.64 13.67
CA ALA A 122 -3.00 -11.00 14.63
C ALA A 122 -2.71 -9.51 14.86
N PHE A 123 -1.56 -8.99 14.39
CA PHE A 123 -1.07 -7.66 14.74
C PHE A 123 -2.02 -6.52 14.40
N GLY A 124 -2.68 -6.57 13.25
CA GLY A 124 -3.65 -5.54 12.86
C GLY A 124 -4.84 -5.44 13.83
N LEU A 125 -5.34 -6.58 14.31
CA LEU A 125 -6.41 -6.64 15.31
C LEU A 125 -5.93 -6.23 16.71
N GLU A 126 -4.66 -6.50 17.04
CA GLU A 126 -4.02 -6.03 18.27
C GLU A 126 -4.02 -4.51 18.34
N LEU A 127 -3.62 -3.84 17.25
CA LEU A 127 -3.64 -2.36 17.16
C LEU A 127 -5.06 -1.77 17.22
N GLN A 128 -6.08 -2.57 16.91
CA GLN A 128 -7.48 -2.19 17.04
C GLN A 128 -8.05 -2.44 18.44
N GLY A 129 -7.27 -3.00 19.38
CA GLY A 129 -7.70 -3.29 20.74
C GLY A 129 -8.54 -4.56 20.88
N VAL A 130 -8.56 -5.43 19.88
CA VAL A 130 -9.30 -6.72 19.95
C VAL A 130 -8.65 -7.63 20.99
N LYS A 131 -9.48 -8.27 21.81
CA LYS A 131 -9.04 -9.20 22.88
C LYS A 131 -8.16 -10.32 22.30
N LYS A 132 -7.19 -10.79 23.09
CA LYS A 132 -6.18 -11.78 22.66
C LYS A 132 -6.82 -13.05 22.10
N GLU A 133 -7.75 -13.64 22.83
CA GLU A 133 -8.42 -14.89 22.44
C GLU A 133 -9.15 -14.75 21.09
N GLU A 134 -9.84 -13.63 20.88
CA GLU A 134 -10.59 -13.38 19.65
C GLU A 134 -9.65 -13.14 18.46
N ARG A 135 -8.58 -12.31 18.63
CA ARG A 135 -7.65 -12.04 17.53
C ARG A 135 -6.83 -13.27 17.15
N GLU A 136 -6.42 -14.10 18.12
CA GLU A 136 -5.71 -15.35 17.85
C GLU A 136 -6.59 -16.36 17.12
N LYS A 137 -7.88 -16.49 17.51
CA LYS A 137 -8.85 -17.32 16.80
C LYS A 137 -8.97 -16.90 15.32
N LYS A 138 -9.17 -15.60 15.07
CA LYS A 138 -9.25 -15.06 13.70
C LYS A 138 -7.94 -15.26 12.93
N ALA A 139 -6.80 -15.11 13.59
CA ALA A 139 -5.50 -15.36 12.97
C ALA A 139 -5.31 -16.83 12.57
N MET A 140 -5.73 -17.77 13.42
CA MET A 140 -5.74 -19.20 13.10
C MET A 140 -6.62 -19.54 11.89
N GLU A 141 -7.80 -18.89 11.77
CA GLU A 141 -8.67 -19.04 10.61
C GLU A 141 -7.97 -18.52 9.33
N SER A 142 -7.35 -17.35 9.39
CA SER A 142 -6.58 -16.79 8.25
C SER A 142 -5.39 -17.66 7.88
N MET A 143 -4.68 -18.25 8.86
CA MET A 143 -3.59 -19.19 8.62
C MET A 143 -4.04 -20.43 7.85
N LYS A 144 -5.21 -20.96 8.17
CA LYS A 144 -5.78 -22.13 7.45
C LYS A 144 -6.03 -21.79 5.98
N LEU A 145 -6.54 -20.59 5.67
CA LEU A 145 -6.82 -20.15 4.30
C LEU A 145 -5.56 -20.10 3.43
N VAL A 146 -4.41 -19.77 4.02
CA VAL A 146 -3.14 -19.67 3.29
C VAL A 146 -2.24 -20.91 3.43
N GLY A 147 -2.75 -22.00 4.06
CA GLY A 147 -2.02 -23.26 4.21
C GLY A 147 -0.81 -23.19 5.16
N LEU A 148 -0.93 -22.42 6.25
CA LEU A 148 0.12 -22.26 7.28
C LEU A 148 -0.23 -22.90 8.63
N LYS A 149 -1.21 -23.82 8.66
CA LYS A 149 -1.55 -24.57 9.88
C LYS A 149 -0.31 -25.37 10.37
N GLY A 150 -0.01 -25.27 11.67
CA GLY A 150 1.14 -25.93 12.30
C GLY A 150 2.38 -25.03 12.44
N TYR A 151 2.35 -23.80 11.89
CA TYR A 151 3.45 -22.83 11.94
C TYR A 151 3.21 -21.68 12.91
N GLU A 152 2.23 -21.80 13.80
CA GLU A 152 1.71 -20.73 14.66
C GLU A 152 2.80 -20.07 15.51
N ASN A 153 3.67 -20.89 16.09
CA ASN A 153 4.70 -20.48 17.04
C ASN A 153 6.06 -20.22 16.39
N GLN A 154 6.22 -20.53 15.10
CA GLN A 154 7.50 -20.29 14.42
C GLN A 154 7.75 -18.80 14.24
N MET A 155 9.02 -18.41 14.28
CA MET A 155 9.44 -17.05 13.96
C MET A 155 9.46 -16.86 12.45
N VAL A 156 9.13 -15.66 11.99
CA VAL A 156 9.04 -15.39 10.54
C VAL A 156 10.36 -15.56 9.80
N GLY A 157 11.49 -15.41 10.50
CA GLY A 157 12.83 -15.64 9.95
C GLY A 157 13.15 -17.10 9.65
N GLU A 158 12.40 -18.04 10.21
CA GLU A 158 12.55 -19.48 10.00
C GLU A 158 11.78 -19.98 8.77
N LEU A 159 10.97 -19.10 8.17
CA LEU A 159 10.12 -19.43 7.03
C LEU A 159 10.82 -19.17 5.70
N SER A 160 10.47 -19.97 4.69
CA SER A 160 10.84 -19.66 3.30
C SER A 160 10.16 -18.36 2.83
N GLY A 161 10.73 -17.69 1.80
CA GLY A 161 10.15 -16.46 1.25
C GLY A 161 8.68 -16.60 0.82
N GLY A 162 8.32 -17.74 0.21
CA GLY A 162 6.93 -18.00 -0.15
C GLY A 162 5.99 -18.19 1.05
N MET A 163 6.50 -18.73 2.16
CA MET A 163 5.74 -18.81 3.42
C MET A 163 5.58 -17.43 4.06
N GLN A 164 6.64 -16.61 4.07
CA GLN A 164 6.58 -15.23 4.56
C GLN A 164 5.55 -14.40 3.77
N GLN A 165 5.49 -14.57 2.46
CA GLN A 165 4.47 -13.93 1.63
C GLN A 165 3.05 -14.37 2.02
N ARG A 166 2.85 -15.67 2.30
CA ARG A 166 1.56 -16.18 2.78
C ARG A 166 1.18 -15.63 4.16
N VAL A 167 2.15 -15.45 5.06
CA VAL A 167 1.93 -14.78 6.35
C VAL A 167 1.41 -13.34 6.14
N GLU A 168 2.02 -12.60 5.21
CA GLU A 168 1.60 -11.24 4.91
C GLU A 168 0.20 -11.19 4.31
N ILE A 169 -0.12 -12.09 3.37
CA ILE A 169 -1.46 -12.22 2.81
C ILE A 169 -2.48 -12.51 3.92
N ALA A 170 -2.20 -13.45 4.82
CA ALA A 170 -3.08 -13.78 5.96
C ALA A 170 -3.29 -12.58 6.88
N ARG A 171 -2.23 -11.80 7.15
CA ARG A 171 -2.27 -10.56 7.94
C ARG A 171 -3.16 -9.48 7.32
N VAL A 172 -3.24 -9.43 6.00
CA VAL A 172 -4.15 -8.55 5.27
C VAL A 172 -5.58 -9.07 5.35
N LEU A 173 -5.80 -10.34 5.03
CA LEU A 173 -7.13 -10.95 4.96
C LEU A 173 -7.89 -10.93 6.29
N ILE A 174 -7.18 -10.97 7.43
CA ILE A 174 -7.81 -10.98 8.77
C ILE A 174 -8.65 -9.72 9.03
N ASN A 175 -8.28 -8.59 8.41
CA ASN A 175 -8.99 -7.32 8.56
C ASN A 175 -10.22 -7.21 7.64
N LYS A 176 -10.39 -8.13 6.68
CA LYS A 176 -11.48 -8.13 5.67
C LYS A 176 -11.66 -6.76 5.02
N PRO A 177 -10.58 -6.21 4.42
CA PRO A 177 -10.65 -4.90 3.79
C PRO A 177 -11.53 -4.91 2.54
#